data_4d04fccfc299e79eda971a78c6c8f1ef
#
_entry.id   4d04fccfc299e79eda971a78c6c8f1ef
#
_cell.length_a   1.000
_cell.length_b   1.000
_cell.length_c   1.000
_cell.angle_alpha   90.00
_cell.angle_beta   90.00
_cell.angle_gamma   90.00
#
_symmetry.space_group_name_H-M   'P 1'
#
loop_
_entity.id
_entity.type
_entity.pdbx_description
1 polymer ?
#
loop_
_entity_poly.entity_id
_entity_poly.type
_entity_poly.pdbx_seq_one_letter_code
_entity_poly.pdbx_strand_id
1 'polypeptide(L)'
;MNRHASVKICAVLIVLFSGFFSTAALSAAQWANPGLLLSADDVKKNINKAEWVVVDCRDLKDYAKGHIPGAISLGKRCKKALRDDTARVWRDTSKYETLLGKVGIGNNTHVVFYYGDMKTLTDATVGFWIMEYLGHDKVYLLNGGLDAWRKGGNRLDNNPVKKPATTYKAKLVSSRFGSTDEVLQIARGEANPSEQLIDSRTSNEHKGKDIRAIRGGHVPNTTVNVSHLETLAQEKNPKTGKMEAVAYLDPEAASKAFAGLDKNKRTLAYCQTGTRSTLTYVQLRALGFKDPANWDESWRVYGSHLDTPVEDEQWYNFASVNKKIKNLEKKVQELEAKSK
;
A
#
# COMPACT_ATOMS: atom_id res chain seq x y z
N MET A 1 85.92 -10.62 -51.86
CA MET A 1 84.68 -10.10 -52.34
C MET A 1 83.58 -10.43 -51.23
N ASN A 2 83.44 -9.56 -50.31
CA ASN A 2 82.51 -9.74 -49.18
C ASN A 2 81.20 -8.96 -49.42
N ARG A 3 80.07 -9.64 -49.43
CA ARG A 3 78.75 -9.01 -49.43
C ARG A 3 78.19 -9.09 -48.07
N HIS A 4 78.06 -7.94 -47.43
CA HIS A 4 77.32 -7.79 -46.18
C HIS A 4 75.78 -7.68 -46.47
N ALA A 5 75.05 -8.59 -45.92
CA ALA A 5 73.61 -8.54 -45.96
C ALA A 5 73.12 -7.83 -44.69
N SER A 6 72.46 -6.66 -44.81
CA SER A 6 71.83 -5.91 -43.71
C SER A 6 70.47 -6.45 -43.46
N VAL A 7 70.24 -6.98 -42.25
CA VAL A 7 68.94 -7.38 -41.75
C VAL A 7 68.25 -6.13 -41.13
N LYS A 8 67.12 -5.73 -41.73
CA LYS A 8 66.24 -4.68 -41.15
C LYS A 8 65.29 -5.35 -40.17
N ILE A 9 65.42 -5.01 -38.90
CA ILE A 9 64.46 -5.38 -37.83
C ILE A 9 63.33 -4.38 -37.85
N CYS A 10 62.12 -4.83 -38.24
CA CYS A 10 60.90 -4.09 -38.06
C CYS A 10 60.37 -4.30 -36.62
N ALA A 11 60.45 -3.27 -35.79
CA ALA A 11 59.80 -3.28 -34.46
C ALA A 11 58.30 -3.03 -34.65
N VAL A 12 57.49 -4.03 -34.36
CA VAL A 12 56.06 -3.89 -34.33
C VAL A 12 55.65 -3.40 -32.89
N LEU A 13 55.21 -2.14 -32.82
CA LEU A 13 54.66 -1.58 -31.58
C LEU A 13 53.24 -2.12 -31.39
N ILE A 14 53.06 -3.06 -30.46
CA ILE A 14 51.72 -3.50 -30.02
C ILE A 14 51.25 -2.48 -28.99
N VAL A 15 50.32 -1.59 -29.36
CA VAL A 15 49.60 -0.71 -28.44
C VAL A 15 48.48 -1.51 -27.80
N LEU A 16 48.69 -1.94 -26.55
CA LEU A 16 47.65 -2.53 -25.73
C LEU A 16 46.67 -1.44 -25.29
N PHE A 17 45.52 -1.35 -25.95
CA PHE A 17 44.40 -0.55 -25.53
C PHE A 17 43.73 -1.28 -24.37
N SER A 18 44.10 -0.96 -23.14
CA SER A 18 43.37 -1.37 -21.92
C SER A 18 42.09 -0.56 -21.84
N GLY A 19 41.03 -1.08 -22.48
CA GLY A 19 39.69 -0.56 -22.32
C GLY A 19 39.25 -0.77 -20.86
N PHE A 20 39.19 0.29 -20.06
CA PHE A 20 38.48 0.29 -18.81
C PHE A 20 36.98 0.15 -19.11
N PHE A 21 36.48 -1.07 -19.13
CA PHE A 21 35.02 -1.30 -18.99
C PHE A 21 34.65 -0.93 -17.56
N SER A 22 34.23 0.32 -17.36
CA SER A 22 33.55 0.72 -16.17
C SER A 22 32.21 -0.01 -16.17
N THR A 23 32.11 -1.13 -15.49
CA THR A 23 30.85 -1.77 -15.17
C THR A 23 30.17 -0.84 -14.16
N ALA A 24 29.34 0.08 -14.64
CA ALA A 24 28.37 0.75 -13.79
C ALA A 24 27.49 -0.36 -13.19
N ALA A 25 27.76 -0.75 -11.95
CA ALA A 25 26.86 -1.60 -11.21
C ALA A 25 25.52 -0.86 -11.17
N LEU A 26 24.49 -1.40 -11.85
CA LEU A 26 23.13 -0.91 -11.66
C LEU A 26 22.83 -1.06 -10.15
N SER A 27 22.82 0.06 -9.45
CA SER A 27 22.40 0.08 -8.07
C SER A 27 20.95 -0.41 -8.04
N ALA A 28 20.68 -1.50 -7.32
CA ALA A 28 19.31 -1.96 -7.09
C ALA A 28 18.48 -0.80 -6.55
N ALA A 29 17.25 -0.67 -7.02
CA ALA A 29 16.35 0.38 -6.55
C ALA A 29 16.16 0.28 -5.04
N GLN A 30 16.26 1.40 -4.35
CA GLN A 30 16.13 1.49 -2.90
C GLN A 30 15.01 2.46 -2.54
N TRP A 31 14.45 2.28 -1.35
CA TRP A 31 13.52 3.26 -0.80
C TRP A 31 14.26 4.57 -0.50
N ALA A 32 13.73 5.69 -0.96
CA ALA A 32 14.26 7.02 -0.63
C ALA A 32 14.07 7.36 0.85
N ASN A 33 12.98 6.85 1.45
CA ASN A 33 12.66 6.98 2.87
C ASN A 33 12.57 5.59 3.54
N PRO A 34 13.69 4.85 3.67
CA PRO A 34 13.68 3.48 4.20
C PRO A 34 13.24 3.42 5.66
N GLY A 35 13.42 4.51 6.42
CA GLY A 35 13.03 4.58 7.84
C GLY A 35 11.53 4.44 8.10
N LEU A 36 10.67 4.55 7.09
CA LEU A 36 9.23 4.30 7.23
C LEU A 36 8.89 2.81 7.30
N LEU A 37 9.79 1.95 6.81
CA LEU A 37 9.60 0.51 6.66
C LEU A 37 10.63 -0.20 7.54
N LEU A 38 10.22 -0.60 8.74
CA LEU A 38 11.10 -1.25 9.69
C LEU A 38 11.24 -2.74 9.42
N SER A 39 12.43 -3.28 9.62
CA SER A 39 12.66 -4.72 9.67
C SER A 39 12.16 -5.30 11.01
N ALA A 40 12.06 -6.65 11.08
CA ALA A 40 11.73 -7.34 12.32
C ALA A 40 12.79 -7.07 13.42
N ASP A 41 14.06 -6.96 13.03
CA ASP A 41 15.16 -6.65 13.97
C ASP A 41 15.05 -5.22 14.50
N ASP A 42 14.66 -4.24 13.66
CA ASP A 42 14.45 -2.88 14.12
C ASP A 42 13.30 -2.79 15.14
N VAL A 43 12.21 -3.50 14.87
CA VAL A 43 11.09 -3.60 15.82
C VAL A 43 11.54 -4.27 17.12
N LYS A 44 12.27 -5.39 17.04
CA LYS A 44 12.79 -6.11 18.19
C LYS A 44 13.70 -5.25 19.09
N LYS A 45 14.55 -4.43 18.50
CA LYS A 45 15.45 -3.50 19.24
C LYS A 45 14.67 -2.43 20.01
N ASN A 46 13.46 -2.08 19.57
CA ASN A 46 12.74 -0.92 20.07
C ASN A 46 11.49 -1.26 20.88
N ILE A 47 10.91 -2.45 20.70
CA ILE A 47 9.58 -2.80 21.24
C ILE A 47 9.45 -2.70 22.77
N ASN A 48 10.55 -2.83 23.51
CA ASN A 48 10.57 -2.72 24.97
C ASN A 48 10.79 -1.28 25.49
N LYS A 49 11.02 -0.30 24.60
CA LYS A 49 11.16 1.10 24.98
C LYS A 49 9.79 1.71 25.25
N ALA A 50 9.67 2.53 26.29
CA ALA A 50 8.38 3.09 26.72
C ALA A 50 7.70 3.95 25.65
N GLU A 51 8.50 4.64 24.84
CA GLU A 51 8.03 5.50 23.75
C GLU A 51 7.63 4.73 22.47
N TRP A 52 7.72 3.39 22.45
CA TRP A 52 7.35 2.58 21.30
C TRP A 52 6.07 1.79 21.55
N VAL A 53 5.16 1.85 20.59
CA VAL A 53 3.93 1.07 20.57
C VAL A 53 3.83 0.33 19.23
N VAL A 54 3.76 -0.99 19.31
CA VAL A 54 3.51 -1.86 18.16
C VAL A 54 2.03 -2.21 18.14
N VAL A 55 1.38 -2.02 16.99
CA VAL A 55 -0.07 -2.22 16.81
C VAL A 55 -0.33 -3.38 15.88
N ASP A 56 -1.02 -4.40 16.38
CA ASP A 56 -1.52 -5.52 15.59
C ASP A 56 -2.80 -5.12 14.85
N CYS A 57 -2.74 -5.12 13.52
CA CYS A 57 -3.87 -4.74 12.67
C CYS A 57 -4.79 -5.89 12.27
N ARG A 58 -4.58 -7.10 12.81
CA ARG A 58 -5.43 -8.27 12.57
C ARG A 58 -6.72 -8.23 13.40
N ASP A 59 -7.61 -9.20 13.15
CA ASP A 59 -8.77 -9.41 14.02
C ASP A 59 -8.33 -9.80 15.44
N LEU A 60 -9.12 -9.42 16.44
CA LEU A 60 -8.82 -9.70 17.86
C LEU A 60 -8.60 -11.20 18.14
N LYS A 61 -9.35 -12.09 17.47
CA LYS A 61 -9.17 -13.53 17.57
C LYS A 61 -7.79 -14.00 17.11
N ASP A 62 -7.19 -13.37 16.10
CA ASP A 62 -5.88 -13.73 15.58
C ASP A 62 -4.76 -13.11 16.43
N TYR A 63 -4.98 -11.93 17.00
CA TYR A 63 -4.15 -11.35 18.05
C TYR A 63 -4.06 -12.30 19.28
N ALA A 64 -5.19 -12.81 19.76
CA ALA A 64 -5.25 -13.69 20.93
C ALA A 64 -4.57 -15.05 20.70
N LYS A 65 -4.50 -15.56 19.45
CA LYS A 65 -3.77 -16.78 19.12
C LYS A 65 -2.25 -16.61 19.15
N GLY A 66 -1.77 -15.39 19.05
CA GLY A 66 -0.34 -15.06 19.09
C GLY A 66 -0.04 -13.79 18.33
N HIS A 67 0.66 -12.87 18.97
CA HIS A 67 1.05 -11.57 18.47
C HIS A 67 2.52 -11.25 18.81
N ILE A 68 3.07 -10.20 18.22
CA ILE A 68 4.41 -9.73 18.55
C ILE A 68 4.43 -9.31 20.03
N PRO A 69 5.38 -9.79 20.86
CA PRO A 69 5.42 -9.46 22.29
C PRO A 69 5.36 -7.95 22.53
N GLY A 70 4.51 -7.50 23.45
CA GLY A 70 4.33 -6.10 23.75
C GLY A 70 3.44 -5.32 22.75
N ALA A 71 2.99 -5.95 21.67
CA ALA A 71 2.05 -5.32 20.73
C ALA A 71 0.64 -5.23 21.33
N ILE A 72 -0.04 -4.12 21.03
CA ILE A 72 -1.44 -3.90 21.39
C ILE A 72 -2.38 -4.23 20.22
N SER A 73 -3.65 -4.45 20.52
CA SER A 73 -4.74 -4.50 19.54
C SER A 73 -5.68 -3.31 19.75
N LEU A 74 -6.22 -2.78 18.65
CA LEU A 74 -7.30 -1.78 18.71
C LEU A 74 -8.70 -2.43 18.92
N GLY A 75 -8.75 -3.73 19.24
CA GLY A 75 -9.98 -4.50 19.45
C GLY A 75 -10.67 -4.95 18.17
N LYS A 76 -10.32 -4.36 17.03
CA LYS A 76 -10.78 -4.69 15.68
C LYS A 76 -9.62 -4.53 14.71
N ARG A 77 -9.77 -5.03 13.48
CA ARG A 77 -8.82 -4.72 12.39
C ARG A 77 -8.64 -3.21 12.27
N CYS A 78 -7.40 -2.73 12.08
CA CYS A 78 -7.09 -1.30 12.08
C CYS A 78 -8.01 -0.48 11.17
N LYS A 79 -8.28 -0.96 9.95
CA LYS A 79 -9.19 -0.25 9.03
C LYS A 79 -10.63 -0.10 9.53
N LYS A 80 -11.07 -0.97 10.46
CA LYS A 80 -12.39 -0.90 11.10
C LYS A 80 -12.35 -0.13 12.42
N ALA A 81 -11.20 -0.13 13.09
CA ALA A 81 -11.02 0.57 14.34
C ALA A 81 -10.80 2.08 14.16
N LEU A 82 -10.25 2.48 13.01
CA LEU A 82 -9.85 3.85 12.70
C LEU A 82 -10.74 4.55 11.66
N ARG A 83 -11.83 3.92 11.27
CA ARG A 83 -12.80 4.47 10.31
C ARG A 83 -14.22 4.24 10.79
N ASP A 84 -15.16 4.97 10.22
CA ASP A 84 -16.59 4.75 10.43
C ASP A 84 -17.10 3.49 9.69
N ASP A 85 -18.38 3.17 9.88
CA ASP A 85 -19.02 1.99 9.28
C ASP A 85 -19.10 2.08 7.74
N THR A 86 -18.91 3.27 7.18
CA THR A 86 -18.81 3.48 5.72
C THR A 86 -17.39 3.35 5.19
N ALA A 87 -16.45 2.97 6.04
CA ALA A 87 -15.02 2.86 5.78
C ALA A 87 -14.37 4.19 5.38
N ARG A 88 -14.76 5.30 6.04
CA ARG A 88 -14.18 6.63 5.90
C ARG A 88 -13.56 7.11 7.19
N VAL A 89 -12.60 8.00 7.08
CA VAL A 89 -12.02 8.67 8.25
C VAL A 89 -13.10 9.39 9.04
N TRP A 90 -12.97 9.37 10.36
CA TRP A 90 -13.85 10.17 11.21
C TRP A 90 -13.59 11.66 11.02
N ARG A 91 -14.63 12.41 10.76
CA ARG A 91 -14.54 13.88 10.66
C ARG A 91 -14.29 14.51 12.03
N ASP A 92 -14.84 13.90 13.09
CA ASP A 92 -14.61 14.29 14.47
C ASP A 92 -13.28 13.69 14.97
N THR A 93 -12.24 14.51 15.03
CA THR A 93 -10.89 14.11 15.46
C THR A 93 -10.82 13.70 16.92
N SER A 94 -11.78 14.13 17.78
CA SER A 94 -11.82 13.76 19.19
C SER A 94 -11.94 12.25 19.41
N LYS A 95 -12.55 11.54 18.46
CA LYS A 95 -12.62 10.07 18.46
C LYS A 95 -11.25 9.43 18.34
N TYR A 96 -10.39 9.98 17.48
CA TYR A 96 -9.00 9.52 17.36
C TYR A 96 -8.20 9.85 18.62
N GLU A 97 -8.34 11.07 19.15
CA GLU A 97 -7.66 11.50 20.36
C GLU A 97 -8.00 10.58 21.54
N THR A 98 -9.28 10.27 21.69
CA THR A 98 -9.78 9.34 22.73
C THR A 98 -9.25 7.92 22.53
N LEU A 99 -9.36 7.36 21.30
CA LEU A 99 -8.94 6.00 21.02
C LEU A 99 -7.44 5.84 21.21
N LEU A 100 -6.63 6.72 20.58
CA LEU A 100 -5.17 6.63 20.59
C LEU A 100 -4.62 6.87 22.01
N GLY A 101 -5.12 7.89 22.70
CA GLY A 101 -4.73 8.15 24.09
C GLY A 101 -5.05 6.98 25.02
N LYS A 102 -6.23 6.36 24.89
CA LYS A 102 -6.63 5.20 25.69
C LYS A 102 -5.70 4.00 25.53
N VAL A 103 -5.14 3.79 24.36
CA VAL A 103 -4.24 2.65 24.08
C VAL A 103 -2.74 2.99 24.26
N GLY A 104 -2.44 4.15 24.85
CA GLY A 104 -1.09 4.56 25.19
C GLY A 104 -0.30 5.20 24.04
N ILE A 105 -0.99 5.68 22.99
CA ILE A 105 -0.36 6.42 21.88
C ILE A 105 -0.52 7.92 22.13
N GLY A 106 0.58 8.60 22.43
CA GLY A 106 0.69 10.06 22.53
C GLY A 106 1.41 10.65 21.32
N ASN A 107 1.48 11.98 21.22
CA ASN A 107 2.08 12.66 20.07
C ASN A 107 3.57 12.35 19.85
N ASN A 108 4.30 11.94 20.89
CA ASN A 108 5.72 11.59 20.79
C ASN A 108 5.99 10.08 20.68
N THR A 109 4.96 9.27 20.66
CA THR A 109 5.07 7.80 20.59
C THR A 109 5.55 7.38 19.19
N HIS A 110 6.50 6.45 19.13
CA HIS A 110 6.85 5.73 17.89
C HIS A 110 5.82 4.61 17.65
N VAL A 111 5.02 4.70 16.60
CA VAL A 111 3.92 3.77 16.33
C VAL A 111 4.28 2.88 15.15
N VAL A 112 4.32 1.56 15.37
CA VAL A 112 4.59 0.57 14.32
C VAL A 112 3.34 -0.24 14.06
N PHE A 113 2.77 -0.13 12.87
CA PHE A 113 1.67 -1.01 12.45
C PHE A 113 2.21 -2.28 11.80
N TYR A 114 1.61 -3.43 12.11
CA TYR A 114 1.89 -4.66 11.38
C TYR A 114 0.63 -5.43 11.02
N TYR A 115 0.77 -6.32 10.04
CA TYR A 115 -0.27 -7.17 9.47
C TYR A 115 0.13 -8.64 9.56
N GLY A 116 -0.84 -9.55 9.39
CA GLY A 116 -0.59 -10.99 9.43
C GLY A 116 -0.25 -11.60 8.08
N ASP A 117 -1.10 -11.31 7.10
CA ASP A 117 -1.06 -11.84 5.75
C ASP A 117 -1.54 -10.78 4.73
N MET A 118 -1.61 -11.17 3.45
CA MET A 118 -2.06 -10.27 2.38
C MET A 118 -3.47 -9.72 2.59
N LYS A 119 -4.34 -10.41 3.33
CA LYS A 119 -5.72 -9.94 3.61
C LYS A 119 -5.74 -8.79 4.59
N THR A 120 -4.71 -8.69 5.42
CA THR A 120 -4.59 -7.67 6.47
C THR A 120 -3.52 -6.61 6.18
N LEU A 121 -2.77 -6.74 5.08
CA LEU A 121 -1.75 -5.77 4.66
C LEU A 121 -2.30 -4.33 4.62
N THR A 122 -3.42 -4.14 3.94
CA THR A 122 -4.04 -2.82 3.81
C THR A 122 -4.63 -2.28 5.12
N ASP A 123 -4.83 -3.11 6.13
CA ASP A 123 -5.22 -2.63 7.46
C ASP A 123 -4.09 -1.85 8.13
N ALA A 124 -2.86 -2.34 8.02
CA ALA A 124 -1.68 -1.65 8.55
C ALA A 124 -1.40 -0.34 7.80
N THR A 125 -1.53 -0.34 6.46
CA THR A 125 -1.32 0.87 5.67
C THR A 125 -2.41 1.92 5.87
N VAL A 126 -3.65 1.53 6.18
CA VAL A 126 -4.71 2.45 6.63
C VAL A 126 -4.31 3.10 7.95
N GLY A 127 -3.81 2.33 8.91
CA GLY A 127 -3.31 2.88 10.18
C GLY A 127 -2.19 3.88 9.97
N PHE A 128 -1.20 3.51 9.15
CA PHE A 128 -0.08 4.39 8.81
C PHE A 128 -0.55 5.72 8.19
N TRP A 129 -1.39 5.66 7.15
CA TRP A 129 -1.90 6.86 6.47
C TRP A 129 -2.72 7.76 7.40
N ILE A 130 -3.62 7.17 8.21
CA ILE A 130 -4.44 7.95 9.16
C ILE A 130 -3.56 8.67 10.18
N MET A 131 -2.50 8.01 10.69
CA MET A 131 -1.59 8.67 11.63
C MET A 131 -0.87 9.86 10.98
N GLU A 132 -0.36 9.74 9.75
CA GLU A 132 0.24 10.87 9.03
C GLU A 132 -0.80 11.98 8.74
N TYR A 133 -2.05 11.62 8.42
CA TYR A 133 -3.14 12.59 8.26
C TYR A 133 -3.45 13.33 9.56
N LEU A 134 -3.38 12.64 10.71
CA LEU A 134 -3.56 13.24 12.04
C LEU A 134 -2.33 14.05 12.52
N GLY A 135 -1.30 14.18 11.68
CA GLY A 135 -0.09 14.94 12.00
C GLY A 135 0.91 14.20 12.89
N HIS A 136 0.85 12.86 12.90
CA HIS A 136 1.78 12.03 13.64
C HIS A 136 2.93 11.60 12.72
N ASP A 137 4.14 12.08 12.99
CA ASP A 137 5.33 11.89 12.14
C ASP A 137 6.16 10.64 12.48
N LYS A 138 5.98 10.10 13.71
CA LYS A 138 6.68 8.90 14.20
C LYS A 138 5.89 7.62 13.94
N VAL A 139 5.46 7.42 12.70
CA VAL A 139 4.68 6.26 12.28
C VAL A 139 5.47 5.39 11.30
N TYR A 140 5.37 4.08 11.47
CA TYR A 140 6.15 3.08 10.77
C TYR A 140 5.29 1.88 10.38
N LEU A 141 5.75 1.11 9.39
CA LEU A 141 5.19 -0.16 9.00
C LEU A 141 6.25 -1.25 9.19
N LEU A 142 5.90 -2.37 9.85
CA LEU A 142 6.75 -3.57 9.83
C LEU A 142 6.65 -4.22 8.45
N ASN A 143 7.73 -4.08 7.66
CA ASN A 143 7.80 -4.67 6.33
C ASN A 143 7.83 -6.21 6.42
N GLY A 144 6.96 -6.88 5.67
CA GLY A 144 6.75 -8.32 5.77
C GLY A 144 5.86 -8.78 6.93
N GLY A 145 5.37 -7.86 7.77
CA GLY A 145 4.37 -8.14 8.81
C GLY A 145 4.78 -9.24 9.78
N LEU A 146 3.80 -10.01 10.25
CA LEU A 146 4.02 -11.11 11.21
C LEU A 146 4.90 -12.22 10.64
N ASP A 147 4.86 -12.44 9.31
CA ASP A 147 5.68 -13.47 8.68
C ASP A 147 7.17 -13.09 8.70
N ALA A 148 7.52 -11.81 8.50
CA ALA A 148 8.90 -11.36 8.66
C ALA A 148 9.38 -11.53 10.10
N TRP A 149 8.52 -11.24 11.09
CA TRP A 149 8.82 -11.48 12.50
C TRP A 149 9.14 -12.96 12.80
N ARG A 150 8.29 -13.88 12.29
CA ARG A 150 8.47 -15.33 12.44
C ARG A 150 9.70 -15.85 11.71
N LYS A 151 9.93 -15.40 10.47
CA LYS A 151 11.12 -15.78 9.67
C LYS A 151 12.43 -15.37 10.35
N GLY A 152 12.41 -14.29 11.13
CA GLY A 152 13.53 -13.87 11.99
C GLY A 152 13.72 -14.72 13.26
N GLY A 153 13.02 -15.85 13.41
CA GLY A 153 13.12 -16.74 14.58
C GLY A 153 12.53 -16.15 15.87
N ASN A 154 11.74 -15.08 15.77
CA ASN A 154 11.18 -14.41 16.94
C ASN A 154 9.93 -15.13 17.47
N ARG A 155 9.80 -15.19 18.79
CA ARG A 155 8.64 -15.78 19.47
C ARG A 155 7.42 -14.86 19.37
N LEU A 156 6.23 -15.45 19.52
CA LEU A 156 4.98 -14.75 19.74
C LEU A 156 4.58 -14.83 21.21
N ASP A 157 3.76 -13.89 21.64
CA ASP A 157 3.08 -13.87 22.93
C ASP A 157 1.56 -13.96 22.69
N ASN A 158 0.81 -14.48 23.66
CA ASN A 158 -0.64 -14.53 23.66
C ASN A 158 -1.27 -13.79 24.85
N ASN A 159 -0.45 -13.18 25.71
CA ASN A 159 -0.92 -12.38 26.85
C ASN A 159 -1.39 -11.01 26.38
N PRO A 160 -2.63 -10.59 26.68
CA PRO A 160 -3.14 -9.29 26.29
C PRO A 160 -2.27 -8.15 26.83
N VAL A 161 -1.88 -7.23 25.96
CA VAL A 161 -1.06 -6.08 26.32
C VAL A 161 -1.92 -4.85 26.52
N LYS A 162 -1.74 -4.17 27.65
CA LYS A 162 -2.36 -2.88 27.95
C LYS A 162 -1.27 -1.87 28.28
N LYS A 163 -1.19 -0.79 27.53
CA LYS A 163 -0.30 0.35 27.81
C LYS A 163 -1.02 1.36 28.72
N PRO A 164 -0.31 2.11 29.56
CA PRO A 164 -0.88 3.23 30.30
C PRO A 164 -1.50 4.25 29.34
N ALA A 165 -2.66 4.77 29.69
CA ALA A 165 -3.29 5.82 28.90
C ALA A 165 -2.44 7.09 28.89
N THR A 166 -2.51 7.82 27.78
CA THR A 166 -1.80 9.09 27.60
C THR A 166 -2.68 10.08 26.84
N THR A 167 -2.19 11.27 26.60
CA THR A 167 -2.89 12.28 25.81
C THR A 167 -2.39 12.27 24.37
N TYR A 168 -3.33 12.20 23.41
CA TYR A 168 -3.09 12.43 22.00
C TYR A 168 -3.85 13.67 21.54
N LYS A 169 -3.23 14.51 20.74
CA LYS A 169 -3.85 15.68 20.11
C LYS A 169 -3.61 15.65 18.61
N ALA A 170 -4.68 15.57 17.83
CA ALA A 170 -4.61 15.57 16.38
C ALA A 170 -4.29 16.97 15.85
N LYS A 171 -3.37 17.03 14.87
CA LYS A 171 -3.06 18.23 14.10
C LYS A 171 -3.12 17.85 12.62
N LEU A 172 -4.28 18.01 12.00
CA LEU A 172 -4.53 17.54 10.65
C LEU A 172 -3.52 18.09 9.63
N VAL A 173 -2.95 17.20 8.84
CA VAL A 173 -2.13 17.49 7.66
C VAL A 173 -3.01 17.23 6.45
N SER A 174 -3.73 18.28 6.02
CA SER A 174 -4.73 18.19 4.93
C SER A 174 -4.14 17.69 3.61
N SER A 175 -2.87 17.99 3.34
CA SER A 175 -2.18 17.50 2.13
C SER A 175 -2.07 15.96 2.05
N ARG A 176 -2.24 15.24 3.17
CA ARG A 176 -2.26 13.76 3.18
C ARG A 176 -3.62 13.18 2.76
N PHE A 177 -4.63 14.02 2.68
CA PHE A 177 -5.99 13.66 2.29
C PHE A 177 -6.31 14.23 0.89
N GLY A 178 -6.76 13.37 -0.03
CA GLY A 178 -7.31 13.79 -1.32
C GLY A 178 -8.80 14.06 -1.20
N SER A 179 -9.27 15.17 -1.70
CA SER A 179 -10.70 15.51 -1.71
C SER A 179 -11.37 15.10 -3.02
N THR A 180 -12.69 14.91 -2.99
CA THR A 180 -13.49 14.66 -4.20
C THR A 180 -13.47 15.87 -5.13
N ASP A 181 -13.39 17.10 -4.61
CA ASP A 181 -13.29 18.31 -5.41
C ASP A 181 -11.99 18.37 -6.22
N GLU A 182 -10.84 18.03 -5.62
CA GLU A 182 -9.56 17.89 -6.35
C GLU A 182 -9.66 16.87 -7.48
N VAL A 183 -10.26 15.71 -7.21
CA VAL A 183 -10.44 14.66 -8.21
C VAL A 183 -11.39 15.10 -9.32
N LEU A 184 -12.45 15.86 -9.03
CA LEU A 184 -13.35 16.43 -10.04
C LEU A 184 -12.65 17.45 -10.93
N GLN A 185 -11.77 18.28 -10.38
CA GLN A 185 -10.95 19.21 -11.17
C GLN A 185 -10.03 18.45 -12.13
N ILE A 186 -9.37 17.37 -11.66
CA ILE A 186 -8.57 16.51 -12.53
C ILE A 186 -9.44 15.90 -13.64
N ALA A 187 -10.59 15.33 -13.28
CA ALA A 187 -11.49 14.66 -14.21
C ALA A 187 -12.02 15.60 -15.32
N ARG A 188 -12.18 16.88 -15.01
CA ARG A 188 -12.64 17.91 -15.96
C ARG A 188 -11.52 18.57 -16.76
N GLY A 189 -10.26 18.24 -16.47
CA GLY A 189 -9.10 18.92 -17.07
C GLY A 189 -8.88 20.35 -16.55
N GLU A 190 -9.46 20.68 -15.40
CA GLU A 190 -9.39 21.98 -14.73
C GLU A 190 -8.30 22.01 -13.63
N ALA A 191 -7.68 20.86 -13.36
CA ALA A 191 -6.67 20.72 -12.32
C ALA A 191 -5.38 21.46 -12.65
N ASN A 192 -4.64 21.82 -11.59
CA ASN A 192 -3.29 22.34 -11.74
C ASN A 192 -2.42 21.29 -12.46
N PRO A 193 -1.61 21.66 -13.48
CA PRO A 193 -0.66 20.75 -14.14
C PRO A 193 0.33 20.05 -13.20
N SER A 194 0.45 20.53 -11.95
CA SER A 194 1.23 19.90 -10.88
C SER A 194 0.53 18.77 -10.15
N GLU A 195 -0.67 18.36 -10.56
CA GLU A 195 -1.45 17.27 -9.97
C GLU A 195 -1.47 16.04 -10.87
N GLN A 196 -1.49 14.86 -10.26
CA GLN A 196 -1.57 13.58 -10.95
C GLN A 196 -2.37 12.58 -10.12
N LEU A 197 -3.04 11.64 -10.80
CA LEU A 197 -3.97 10.70 -10.18
C LEU A 197 -3.58 9.26 -10.48
N ILE A 198 -3.60 8.39 -9.46
CA ILE A 198 -3.32 6.95 -9.58
C ILE A 198 -4.57 6.16 -9.27
N ASP A 199 -4.97 5.28 -10.19
CA ASP A 199 -5.94 4.23 -9.90
C ASP A 199 -5.22 2.97 -9.39
N SER A 200 -5.41 2.66 -8.10
CA SER A 200 -4.82 1.49 -7.44
C SER A 200 -5.68 0.23 -7.55
N ARG A 201 -6.76 0.27 -8.35
CA ARG A 201 -7.63 -0.87 -8.63
C ARG A 201 -7.01 -1.79 -9.69
N THR A 202 -7.57 -2.98 -9.84
CA THR A 202 -7.18 -3.88 -10.93
C THR A 202 -7.50 -3.27 -12.30
N SER A 203 -6.77 -3.68 -13.34
CA SER A 203 -7.04 -3.25 -14.71
C SER A 203 -8.48 -3.55 -15.16
N ASN A 204 -9.09 -4.64 -14.66
CA ASN A 204 -10.50 -4.94 -14.98
C ASN A 204 -11.47 -3.96 -14.30
N GLU A 205 -11.21 -3.52 -13.06
CA GLU A 205 -12.01 -2.47 -12.41
C GLU A 205 -11.86 -1.14 -13.14
N HIS A 206 -10.62 -0.78 -13.50
CA HIS A 206 -10.29 0.46 -14.23
C HIS A 206 -11.03 0.52 -15.58
N LYS A 207 -10.99 -0.55 -16.36
CA LYS A 207 -11.66 -0.67 -17.67
C LYS A 207 -13.16 -0.97 -17.61
N GLY A 208 -13.80 -0.83 -16.45
CA GLY A 208 -15.23 -1.09 -16.28
C GLY A 208 -15.66 -2.56 -16.44
N LYS A 209 -14.74 -3.51 -16.56
CA LYS A 209 -15.05 -4.95 -16.73
C LYS A 209 -15.43 -5.64 -15.41
N ASP A 210 -14.93 -5.15 -14.28
CA ASP A 210 -15.28 -5.59 -12.92
C ASP A 210 -15.99 -4.44 -12.19
N ILE A 211 -17.33 -4.44 -12.25
CA ILE A 211 -18.17 -3.35 -11.74
C ILE A 211 -18.50 -3.61 -10.27
N ARG A 212 -18.01 -2.74 -9.38
CA ARG A 212 -18.20 -2.83 -7.93
C ARG A 212 -18.93 -1.62 -7.32
N ALA A 213 -19.62 -0.83 -8.15
CA ALA A 213 -20.48 0.28 -7.79
C ALA A 213 -21.70 0.29 -8.71
N ILE A 214 -22.47 1.37 -8.77
CA ILE A 214 -23.59 1.50 -9.73
C ILE A 214 -23.09 1.45 -11.18
N ARG A 215 -21.88 1.98 -11.41
CA ARG A 215 -21.18 1.91 -12.70
C ARG A 215 -19.70 1.57 -12.51
N GLY A 216 -19.10 0.99 -13.54
CA GLY A 216 -17.67 0.74 -13.70
C GLY A 216 -17.03 1.81 -14.57
N GLY A 217 -15.72 1.70 -14.75
CA GLY A 217 -14.88 2.67 -15.45
C GLY A 217 -13.88 3.32 -14.52
N HIS A 218 -13.34 4.47 -14.92
CA HIS A 218 -12.35 5.19 -14.12
C HIS A 218 -12.53 6.71 -14.23
N VAL A 219 -11.85 7.43 -13.34
CA VAL A 219 -11.81 8.90 -13.35
C VAL A 219 -11.02 9.36 -14.58
N PRO A 220 -11.57 10.23 -15.44
CA PRO A 220 -10.85 10.79 -16.57
C PRO A 220 -9.53 11.46 -16.14
N ASN A 221 -8.57 11.51 -17.05
CA ASN A 221 -7.24 12.03 -16.79
C ASN A 221 -6.47 11.31 -15.66
N THR A 222 -6.86 10.07 -15.32
CA THR A 222 -6.05 9.21 -14.45
C THR A 222 -4.69 8.99 -15.12
N THR A 223 -3.62 9.41 -14.45
CA THR A 223 -2.25 9.39 -15.00
C THR A 223 -1.76 7.97 -15.23
N VAL A 224 -1.98 7.07 -14.26
CA VAL A 224 -1.62 5.66 -14.35
C VAL A 224 -2.63 4.78 -13.61
N ASN A 225 -2.82 3.56 -14.12
CA ASN A 225 -3.48 2.47 -13.39
C ASN A 225 -2.43 1.45 -12.98
N VAL A 226 -2.18 1.34 -11.69
CA VAL A 226 -1.22 0.40 -11.09
C VAL A 226 -1.92 -0.33 -9.95
N SER A 227 -2.24 -1.60 -10.14
CA SER A 227 -2.85 -2.38 -9.06
C SER A 227 -1.96 -2.40 -7.83
N HIS A 228 -2.56 -2.18 -6.67
CA HIS A 228 -1.86 -2.18 -5.38
C HIS A 228 -1.02 -3.45 -5.11
N LEU A 229 -1.29 -4.56 -5.82
CA LEU A 229 -0.54 -5.81 -5.70
C LEU A 229 0.67 -5.89 -6.65
N GLU A 230 0.68 -5.14 -7.75
CA GLU A 230 1.76 -5.18 -8.74
C GLU A 230 3.09 -4.61 -8.23
N THR A 231 3.03 -3.88 -7.13
CA THR A 231 4.17 -3.23 -6.48
C THR A 231 4.74 -4.04 -5.31
N LEU A 232 4.27 -5.26 -5.11
CA LEU A 232 4.75 -6.17 -4.08
C LEU A 232 5.73 -7.19 -4.66
N ALA A 233 6.64 -7.69 -3.84
CA ALA A 233 7.45 -8.85 -4.20
C ALA A 233 6.55 -10.03 -4.58
N GLN A 234 6.95 -10.77 -5.62
CA GLN A 234 6.19 -11.90 -6.15
C GLN A 234 6.99 -13.18 -5.94
N GLU A 235 6.36 -14.22 -5.45
CA GLU A 235 6.94 -15.55 -5.33
C GLU A 235 6.07 -16.58 -6.08
N LYS A 236 6.71 -17.60 -6.64
CA LYS A 236 5.99 -18.70 -7.30
C LYS A 236 5.38 -19.61 -6.25
N ASN A 237 4.06 -19.72 -6.25
CA ASN A 237 3.36 -20.66 -5.38
C ASN A 237 3.70 -22.11 -5.82
N PRO A 238 4.31 -22.93 -4.95
CA PRO A 238 4.76 -24.28 -5.32
C PRO A 238 3.61 -25.24 -5.67
N LYS A 239 2.39 -24.98 -5.17
CA LYS A 239 1.21 -25.82 -5.42
C LYS A 239 0.49 -25.46 -6.71
N THR A 240 0.41 -24.18 -7.04
CA THR A 240 -0.36 -23.68 -8.22
C THR A 240 0.53 -23.35 -9.40
N GLY A 241 1.83 -23.18 -9.19
CA GLY A 241 2.80 -22.73 -10.19
C GLY A 241 2.65 -21.26 -10.60
N LYS A 242 1.70 -20.51 -10.00
CA LYS A 242 1.43 -19.11 -10.32
C LYS A 242 2.31 -18.18 -9.46
N MET A 243 2.66 -17.02 -10.03
CA MET A 243 3.24 -15.92 -9.24
C MET A 243 2.16 -15.33 -8.33
N GLU A 244 2.46 -15.22 -7.07
CA GLU A 244 1.58 -14.64 -6.06
C GLU A 244 2.32 -13.55 -5.28
N ALA A 245 1.64 -12.45 -5.02
CA ALA A 245 2.22 -11.38 -4.22
C ALA A 245 2.43 -11.87 -2.78
N VAL A 246 3.64 -11.67 -2.28
CA VAL A 246 4.00 -11.92 -0.88
C VAL A 246 3.92 -10.63 -0.06
N ALA A 247 3.92 -10.74 1.25
CA ALA A 247 3.68 -9.61 2.15
C ALA A 247 4.87 -8.65 2.30
N TYR A 248 5.72 -8.53 1.30
CA TYR A 248 6.88 -7.63 1.31
C TYR A 248 6.71 -6.52 0.29
N LEU A 249 6.99 -5.28 0.70
CA LEU A 249 7.13 -4.17 -0.22
C LEU A 249 8.47 -4.27 -0.95
N ASP A 250 8.43 -4.09 -2.28
CA ASP A 250 9.58 -4.20 -3.15
C ASP A 250 9.89 -2.83 -3.78
N PRO A 251 11.05 -2.21 -3.48
CA PRO A 251 11.40 -0.89 -4.00
C PRO A 251 11.61 -0.90 -5.52
N GLU A 252 12.11 -2.00 -6.10
CA GLU A 252 12.34 -2.09 -7.54
C GLU A 252 11.01 -2.19 -8.30
N ALA A 253 10.13 -3.11 -7.88
CA ALA A 253 8.79 -3.24 -8.46
C ALA A 253 7.99 -1.95 -8.35
N ALA A 254 8.00 -1.30 -7.18
CA ALA A 254 7.32 -0.03 -6.96
C ALA A 254 7.91 1.10 -7.81
N SER A 255 9.23 1.24 -7.88
CA SER A 255 9.89 2.26 -8.71
C SER A 255 9.56 2.09 -10.20
N LYS A 256 9.53 0.85 -10.67
CA LYS A 256 9.16 0.53 -12.06
C LYS A 256 7.68 0.81 -12.34
N ALA A 257 6.79 0.40 -11.44
CA ALA A 257 5.35 0.58 -11.59
C ALA A 257 4.95 2.07 -11.61
N PHE A 258 5.63 2.91 -10.84
CA PHE A 258 5.35 4.35 -10.74
C PHE A 258 6.29 5.22 -11.57
N ALA A 259 7.06 4.65 -12.52
CA ALA A 259 8.02 5.40 -13.35
C ALA A 259 7.38 6.50 -14.22
N GLY A 260 6.08 6.39 -14.54
CA GLY A 260 5.33 7.40 -15.29
C GLY A 260 4.90 8.63 -14.47
N LEU A 261 5.24 8.69 -13.17
CA LEU A 261 4.83 9.75 -12.26
C LEU A 261 5.99 10.67 -11.90
N ASP A 262 5.68 11.95 -11.74
CA ASP A 262 6.63 12.95 -11.23
C ASP A 262 6.56 13.01 -9.70
N LYS A 263 7.69 12.72 -9.04
CA LYS A 263 7.79 12.73 -7.56
C LYS A 263 7.61 14.11 -6.93
N ASN A 264 7.70 15.18 -7.72
CA ASN A 264 7.54 16.55 -7.23
C ASN A 264 6.10 17.05 -7.31
N LYS A 265 5.22 16.32 -8.01
CA LYS A 265 3.81 16.67 -8.17
C LYS A 265 2.97 16.14 -7.00
N ARG A 266 1.88 16.86 -6.72
CA ARG A 266 0.83 16.33 -5.87
C ARG A 266 0.24 15.06 -6.49
N THR A 267 0.23 13.97 -5.74
CA THR A 267 -0.13 12.65 -6.26
C THR A 267 -1.25 12.05 -5.44
N LEU A 268 -2.46 12.01 -6.02
CA LEU A 268 -3.64 11.43 -5.38
C LEU A 268 -3.77 9.96 -5.76
N ALA A 269 -3.90 9.08 -4.77
CA ALA A 269 -4.15 7.67 -4.99
C ALA A 269 -5.60 7.32 -4.61
N TYR A 270 -6.30 6.59 -5.48
CA TYR A 270 -7.63 6.08 -5.20
C TYR A 270 -7.76 4.59 -5.50
N CYS A 271 -8.81 3.99 -4.95
CA CYS A 271 -9.20 2.63 -5.30
C CYS A 271 -10.73 2.49 -5.31
N GLN A 272 -11.29 1.42 -4.76
CA GLN A 272 -12.74 1.27 -4.60
C GLN A 272 -13.30 2.02 -3.38
N THR A 273 -12.56 2.03 -2.26
CA THR A 273 -13.03 2.51 -0.94
C THR A 273 -11.92 3.19 -0.13
N GLY A 274 -10.89 3.73 -0.78
CA GLY A 274 -9.76 4.38 -0.13
C GLY A 274 -8.88 3.45 0.73
N THR A 275 -9.12 2.13 0.68
CA THR A 275 -8.37 1.16 1.51
C THR A 275 -7.11 0.64 0.82
N ARG A 276 -7.23 0.14 -0.42
CA ARG A 276 -6.08 -0.38 -1.20
C ARG A 276 -5.10 0.73 -1.57
N SER A 277 -5.60 1.90 -1.85
CA SER A 277 -4.80 3.09 -2.19
C SER A 277 -3.93 3.60 -1.03
N THR A 278 -4.21 3.22 0.22
CA THR A 278 -3.27 3.52 1.32
C THR A 278 -1.97 2.74 1.21
N LEU A 279 -1.96 1.54 0.58
CA LEU A 279 -0.71 0.85 0.27
C LEU A 279 0.10 1.62 -0.79
N THR A 280 -0.55 2.08 -1.85
CA THR A 280 0.05 2.98 -2.84
C THR A 280 0.62 4.23 -2.17
N TYR A 281 -0.14 4.86 -1.27
CA TYR A 281 0.32 6.01 -0.49
C TYR A 281 1.62 5.71 0.29
N VAL A 282 1.69 4.61 1.02
CA VAL A 282 2.90 4.20 1.76
C VAL A 282 4.10 4.04 0.81
N GLN A 283 3.89 3.41 -0.35
CA GLN A 283 4.94 3.20 -1.34
C GLN A 283 5.43 4.52 -1.95
N LEU A 284 4.53 5.45 -2.27
CA LEU A 284 4.88 6.79 -2.74
C LEU A 284 5.70 7.54 -1.69
N ARG A 285 5.28 7.48 -0.40
CA ARG A 285 6.06 8.03 0.71
C ARG A 285 7.46 7.43 0.79
N ALA A 286 7.56 6.11 0.72
CA ALA A 286 8.82 5.40 0.78
C ALA A 286 9.73 5.69 -0.43
N LEU A 287 9.16 5.90 -1.63
CA LEU A 287 9.85 6.28 -2.85
C LEU A 287 10.26 7.77 -2.91
N GLY A 288 9.87 8.57 -1.93
CA GLY A 288 10.26 9.98 -1.82
C GLY A 288 9.39 10.94 -2.64
N PHE A 289 8.14 10.57 -2.97
CA PHE A 289 7.18 11.52 -3.48
C PHE A 289 6.93 12.62 -2.43
N LYS A 290 6.91 13.89 -2.85
CA LYS A 290 6.86 15.02 -1.93
C LYS A 290 5.48 15.25 -1.35
N ASP A 291 4.43 15.13 -2.17
CA ASP A 291 3.06 15.40 -1.76
C ASP A 291 2.07 14.30 -2.20
N PRO A 292 2.21 13.06 -1.67
CA PRO A 292 1.23 12.02 -1.89
C PRO A 292 0.03 12.18 -0.96
N ALA A 293 -1.15 11.86 -1.50
CA ALA A 293 -2.42 11.85 -0.78
C ALA A 293 -3.22 10.57 -1.06
N ASN A 294 -4.03 10.14 -0.10
CA ASN A 294 -5.02 9.11 -0.32
C ASN A 294 -6.40 9.73 -0.41
N TRP A 295 -7.12 9.46 -1.48
CA TRP A 295 -8.51 9.86 -1.61
C TRP A 295 -9.42 8.78 -1.01
N ASP A 296 -9.92 9.05 0.19
CA ASP A 296 -10.65 8.08 1.02
C ASP A 296 -12.02 7.70 0.46
N GLU A 297 -12.72 8.64 -0.17
CA GLU A 297 -14.04 8.43 -0.77
C GLU A 297 -13.96 7.51 -2.00
N SER A 298 -12.95 7.69 -2.83
CA SER A 298 -12.61 6.80 -3.95
C SER A 298 -13.76 6.50 -4.92
N TRP A 299 -13.59 5.47 -5.74
CA TRP A 299 -14.55 5.12 -6.79
C TRP A 299 -15.96 4.84 -6.29
N ARG A 300 -16.11 4.25 -5.10
CA ARG A 300 -17.45 3.95 -4.54
C ARG A 300 -18.34 5.18 -4.45
N VAL A 301 -17.77 6.33 -4.07
CA VAL A 301 -18.49 7.59 -4.01
C VAL A 301 -18.60 8.21 -5.38
N TYR A 302 -17.47 8.38 -6.07
CA TYR A 302 -17.40 8.98 -7.39
C TYR A 302 -18.30 8.28 -8.43
N GLY A 303 -18.21 6.94 -8.51
CA GLY A 303 -19.03 6.14 -9.42
C GLY A 303 -20.51 6.11 -9.07
N SER A 304 -20.92 6.61 -7.89
CA SER A 304 -22.32 6.74 -7.49
C SER A 304 -22.94 8.09 -7.82
N HIS A 305 -22.11 9.09 -8.16
CA HIS A 305 -22.56 10.40 -8.63
C HIS A 305 -22.70 10.37 -10.14
N LEU A 306 -23.94 10.40 -10.64
CA LEU A 306 -24.26 10.20 -12.06
C LEU A 306 -23.86 11.38 -12.96
N ASP A 307 -23.60 12.53 -12.37
CA ASP A 307 -23.17 13.78 -13.01
C ASP A 307 -21.64 13.94 -13.12
N THR A 308 -20.88 12.96 -12.59
CA THR A 308 -19.41 12.97 -12.71
C THR A 308 -18.95 12.33 -14.02
N PRO A 309 -17.94 12.90 -14.71
CA PRO A 309 -17.41 12.31 -15.94
C PRO A 309 -16.70 10.99 -15.67
N VAL A 310 -16.83 10.02 -16.57
CA VAL A 310 -16.23 8.67 -16.44
C VAL A 310 -15.68 8.22 -17.79
N GLU A 311 -14.49 7.64 -17.79
CA GLU A 311 -13.94 6.90 -18.93
C GLU A 311 -14.15 5.40 -18.77
N ASP A 312 -14.30 4.67 -19.88
CA ASP A 312 -14.62 3.23 -19.94
C ASP A 312 -15.90 2.90 -19.15
N GLU A 313 -16.90 3.79 -19.21
CA GLU A 313 -18.12 3.66 -18.43
C GLU A 313 -18.90 2.40 -18.80
N GLN A 314 -19.27 1.62 -17.79
CA GLN A 314 -20.13 0.43 -17.90
C GLN A 314 -21.15 0.44 -16.76
N TRP A 315 -22.42 0.22 -17.10
CA TRP A 315 -23.49 0.20 -16.12
C TRP A 315 -23.70 -1.19 -15.51
N TYR A 316 -23.97 -1.22 -14.21
CA TYR A 316 -24.29 -2.46 -13.52
C TYR A 316 -25.65 -2.99 -13.97
N ASN A 317 -25.69 -4.20 -14.52
CA ASN A 317 -26.93 -4.80 -15.01
C ASN A 317 -27.67 -5.55 -13.90
N PHE A 318 -28.47 -4.81 -13.11
CA PHE A 318 -29.28 -5.37 -12.02
C PHE A 318 -30.23 -6.46 -12.48
N ALA A 319 -30.89 -6.34 -13.64
CA ALA A 319 -31.80 -7.34 -14.16
C ALA A 319 -31.12 -8.70 -14.40
N SER A 320 -29.93 -8.68 -15.00
CA SER A 320 -29.10 -9.88 -15.19
C SER A 320 -28.70 -10.54 -13.88
N VAL A 321 -28.30 -9.74 -12.89
CA VAL A 321 -27.89 -10.25 -11.56
C VAL A 321 -29.07 -10.85 -10.82
N ASN A 322 -30.22 -10.18 -10.80
CA ASN A 322 -31.43 -10.70 -10.17
C ASN A 322 -31.90 -12.02 -10.82
N LYS A 323 -31.78 -12.14 -12.15
CA LYS A 323 -32.05 -13.42 -12.85
C LYS A 323 -31.09 -14.53 -12.41
N LYS A 324 -29.77 -14.20 -12.25
CA LYS A 324 -28.79 -15.19 -11.76
C LYS A 324 -29.07 -15.61 -10.33
N ILE A 325 -29.45 -14.67 -9.45
CA ILE A 325 -29.81 -14.95 -8.06
C ILE A 325 -30.99 -15.91 -8.00
N LYS A 326 -32.11 -15.61 -8.70
CA LYS A 326 -33.27 -16.48 -8.76
C LYS A 326 -32.96 -17.91 -9.26
N ASN A 327 -32.06 -18.02 -10.25
CA ASN A 327 -31.64 -19.33 -10.77
C ASN A 327 -30.78 -20.10 -9.75
N LEU A 328 -29.92 -19.40 -8.97
CA LEU A 328 -29.14 -20.03 -7.91
C LEU A 328 -30.01 -20.45 -6.73
N GLU A 329 -30.96 -19.64 -6.30
CA GLU A 329 -31.93 -19.99 -5.27
C GLU A 329 -32.72 -21.26 -5.64
N LYS A 330 -33.18 -21.34 -6.88
CA LYS A 330 -33.87 -22.57 -7.40
C LYS A 330 -32.94 -23.80 -7.32
N LYS A 331 -31.69 -23.69 -7.75
CA LYS A 331 -30.72 -24.80 -7.66
C LYS A 331 -30.41 -25.20 -6.21
N VAL A 332 -30.33 -24.26 -5.30
CA VAL A 332 -30.14 -24.56 -3.85
C VAL A 332 -31.33 -25.36 -3.33
N GLN A 333 -32.58 -24.94 -3.62
CA GLN A 333 -33.79 -25.65 -3.23
C GLN A 333 -33.83 -27.08 -3.81
N GLU A 334 -33.44 -27.25 -5.08
CA GLU A 334 -33.36 -28.57 -5.72
C GLU A 334 -32.30 -29.50 -5.05
N LEU A 335 -31.16 -28.95 -4.62
CA LEU A 335 -30.14 -29.71 -3.93
C LEU A 335 -30.54 -30.06 -2.49
N GLU A 336 -31.16 -29.14 -1.77
CA GLU A 336 -31.71 -29.40 -0.44
C GLU A 336 -32.83 -30.48 -0.45
N ALA A 337 -33.66 -30.47 -1.47
CA ALA A 337 -34.69 -31.51 -1.65
C ALA A 337 -34.11 -32.90 -1.96
N LYS A 338 -32.94 -32.98 -2.62
CA LYS A 338 -32.23 -34.23 -2.91
C LYS A 338 -31.39 -34.75 -1.74
N SER A 339 -31.13 -33.93 -0.74
CA SER A 339 -30.32 -34.27 0.45
C SER A 339 -31.17 -34.74 1.64
N LYS A 340 -32.50 -34.65 1.51
CA LYS A 340 -33.51 -35.24 2.41
C LYS A 340 -33.95 -36.61 1.90
#